data_09d1f241c28d3f653417242ac3f8d52d
#
_entry.id   09d1f241c28d3f653417242ac3f8d52d
#
_cell.length_a   1.000
_cell.length_b   1.000
_cell.length_c   1.000
_cell.angle_alpha   90.00
_cell.angle_beta   90.00
_cell.angle_gamma   90.00
#
_symmetry.space_group_name_H-M   'P 1'
#
loop_
_entity.id
_entity.type
_entity.pdbx_description
1 polymer ?
#
loop_
_entity_poly.entity_id
_entity_poly.type
_entity_poly.pdbx_seq_one_letter_code
_entity_poly.pdbx_strand_id
1 'polypeptide(L)'
;MTHGAWKGPSNTAKTQASLVTTEGDSESVVQSVVKLPPVMAGMDRAEALAFVSRLYDSAQAGAHIWGDALLVKRFLTQCSRTGSQETRDGYRREVRRFMRWRDRNHPDLHLREIDPSLAQDWVDELRREVEAERMKPRTFNRRVAAISSLYRWASDPSRSAVSGVPRNPIPGRSQLHAEKSTRGLSDEQMGLLMAAIARAAHLDRNATRDYVLVRGTYLLGCRVSEI
;
A
#
# COMPACT_ATOMS: atom_id res chain seq x y z
N MET A 1 48.98 -2.11 15.33
CA MET A 1 47.69 -1.63 14.82
C MET A 1 46.70 -2.76 15.05
N THR A 2 45.91 -2.65 16.11
CA THR A 2 45.20 -3.75 16.75
C THR A 2 43.75 -3.80 16.31
N HIS A 3 43.33 -4.92 15.72
CA HIS A 3 41.96 -5.24 15.43
C HIS A 3 41.18 -5.54 16.72
N GLY A 4 40.24 -4.69 17.09
CA GLY A 4 39.27 -4.94 18.15
C GLY A 4 38.09 -5.76 17.63
N ALA A 5 37.98 -7.01 18.08
CA ALA A 5 36.85 -7.89 17.83
C ALA A 5 35.70 -7.54 18.77
N TRP A 6 34.53 -7.19 18.20
CA TRP A 6 33.30 -7.01 18.94
C TRP A 6 32.66 -8.35 19.26
N LYS A 7 32.54 -8.69 20.54
CA LYS A 7 31.82 -9.88 21.03
C LYS A 7 30.42 -9.46 21.45
N GLY A 8 29.41 -9.91 20.68
CA GLY A 8 28.01 -9.76 21.05
C GLY A 8 27.59 -10.72 22.17
N PRO A 9 26.61 -10.36 23.03
CA PRO A 9 26.15 -11.22 24.11
C PRO A 9 25.31 -12.39 23.60
N SER A 10 25.72 -13.60 23.95
CA SER A 10 24.96 -14.83 23.83
C SER A 10 23.87 -14.87 24.93
N ASN A 11 22.61 -14.86 24.52
CA ASN A 11 21.50 -15.06 25.45
C ASN A 11 20.72 -16.31 25.04
N THR A 12 21.19 -17.47 25.53
CA THR A 12 20.50 -18.74 25.49
C THR A 12 19.70 -18.89 26.80
N ALA A 13 18.48 -18.40 26.80
CA ALA A 13 17.50 -18.76 27.84
C ALA A 13 16.70 -19.97 27.34
N LYS A 14 17.16 -21.18 27.71
CA LYS A 14 16.36 -22.40 27.63
C LYS A 14 15.30 -22.35 28.74
N THR A 15 14.05 -22.06 28.39
CA THR A 15 12.90 -22.29 29.27
C THR A 15 12.52 -23.76 29.12
N GLN A 16 12.96 -24.61 30.03
CA GLN A 16 12.40 -25.94 30.23
C GLN A 16 11.06 -25.80 30.97
N ALA A 17 9.96 -26.03 30.24
CA ALA A 17 8.67 -26.25 30.84
C ALA A 17 8.64 -27.70 31.34
N SER A 18 8.79 -27.91 32.65
CA SER A 18 8.52 -29.18 33.30
C SER A 18 7.00 -29.36 33.41
N LEU A 19 6.48 -30.33 32.66
CA LEU A 19 5.13 -30.86 32.84
C LEU A 19 5.12 -31.61 34.19
N VAL A 20 4.51 -30.97 35.21
CA VAL A 20 4.08 -31.64 36.42
C VAL A 20 2.66 -32.16 36.14
N THR A 21 2.55 -33.45 35.89
CA THR A 21 1.27 -34.16 35.88
C THR A 21 0.84 -34.38 37.36
N THR A 22 -0.09 -33.56 37.82
CA THR A 22 -0.91 -33.87 39.00
C THR A 22 -2.29 -34.30 38.51
N GLU A 23 -2.55 -35.58 38.53
CA GLU A 23 -3.88 -36.15 38.48
C GLU A 23 -4.61 -35.77 39.80
N GLY A 24 -5.66 -35.04 39.67
CA GLY A 24 -6.54 -34.60 40.78
C GLY A 24 -6.98 -33.17 40.56
N ASP A 25 -8.31 -32.99 40.41
CA ASP A 25 -9.01 -31.71 40.37
C ASP A 25 -9.15 -30.98 39.02
N SER A 26 -9.42 -31.71 37.95
CA SER A 26 -9.77 -31.08 36.66
C SER A 26 -11.21 -30.54 36.56
N GLU A 27 -12.09 -30.80 37.56
CA GLU A 27 -13.47 -30.34 37.49
C GLU A 27 -13.76 -28.97 38.13
N SER A 28 -12.89 -28.49 39.01
CA SER A 28 -13.16 -27.22 39.73
C SER A 28 -12.60 -25.96 39.02
N VAL A 29 -11.67 -26.13 38.08
CA VAL A 29 -11.01 -24.98 37.38
C VAL A 29 -11.82 -24.49 36.18
N VAL A 30 -12.73 -25.31 35.64
CA VAL A 30 -13.53 -24.94 34.46
C VAL A 30 -14.80 -24.14 34.82
N GLN A 31 -15.15 -24.05 36.11
CA GLN A 31 -16.37 -23.32 36.54
C GLN A 31 -16.20 -21.84 36.80
N SER A 32 -14.98 -21.33 36.78
CA SER A 32 -14.76 -19.89 36.91
C SER A 32 -14.44 -19.28 35.55
N VAL A 33 -15.41 -18.49 35.03
CA VAL A 33 -15.20 -17.41 34.10
C VAL A 33 -15.27 -17.74 32.60
N VAL A 34 -16.44 -18.19 32.16
CA VAL A 34 -16.97 -17.63 30.89
C VAL A 34 -18.43 -17.31 31.13
N LYS A 35 -18.78 -16.06 31.40
CA LYS A 35 -20.16 -15.58 31.20
C LYS A 35 -20.43 -15.73 29.71
N LEU A 36 -21.10 -16.83 29.36
CA LEU A 36 -21.58 -17.07 28.01
C LEU A 36 -22.43 -15.87 27.55
N PRO A 37 -22.26 -15.38 26.34
CA PRO A 37 -23.12 -14.32 25.81
C PRO A 37 -24.60 -14.71 25.92
N PRO A 38 -25.52 -13.75 26.11
CA PRO A 38 -26.96 -14.02 26.24
C PRO A 38 -27.55 -14.89 25.11
N VAL A 39 -26.94 -14.88 23.95
CA VAL A 39 -27.32 -15.69 22.77
C VAL A 39 -27.16 -17.21 23.01
N MET A 40 -26.41 -17.64 24.06
CA MET A 40 -26.17 -19.03 24.37
C MET A 40 -27.02 -19.53 25.55
N ALA A 41 -27.85 -18.67 26.14
CA ALA A 41 -28.74 -19.03 27.21
C ALA A 41 -29.83 -19.98 26.68
N GLY A 42 -29.73 -21.28 27.03
CA GLY A 42 -30.69 -22.32 26.63
C GLY A 42 -30.13 -23.36 25.66
N MET A 43 -28.90 -23.24 25.20
CA MET A 43 -28.24 -24.27 24.39
C MET A 43 -27.65 -25.35 25.29
N ASP A 44 -27.76 -26.61 24.88
CA ASP A 44 -27.02 -27.68 25.54
C ASP A 44 -25.50 -27.54 25.26
N ARG A 45 -24.67 -28.31 26.00
CA ARG A 45 -23.22 -28.24 25.92
C ARG A 45 -22.71 -28.60 24.51
N ALA A 46 -23.32 -29.52 23.80
CA ALA A 46 -22.93 -29.96 22.48
C ALA A 46 -23.29 -28.90 21.41
N GLU A 47 -24.49 -28.31 21.53
CA GLU A 47 -24.95 -27.20 20.67
C GLU A 47 -24.11 -25.96 20.89
N ALA A 48 -23.78 -25.63 22.14
CA ALA A 48 -22.90 -24.49 22.45
C ALA A 48 -21.50 -24.70 21.88
N LEU A 49 -20.93 -25.90 22.02
CA LEU A 49 -19.62 -26.22 21.41
C LEU A 49 -19.65 -26.16 19.86
N ALA A 50 -20.70 -26.71 19.25
CA ALA A 50 -20.89 -26.66 17.80
C ALA A 50 -21.10 -25.21 17.30
N PHE A 51 -21.80 -24.39 18.10
CA PHE A 51 -21.96 -22.96 17.79
C PHE A 51 -20.65 -22.20 17.93
N VAL A 52 -19.89 -22.41 19.00
CA VAL A 52 -18.57 -21.81 19.21
C VAL A 52 -17.58 -22.26 18.09
N SER A 53 -17.60 -23.55 17.73
CA SER A 53 -16.78 -24.06 16.64
C SER A 53 -17.14 -23.39 15.33
N ARG A 54 -18.44 -23.29 15.00
CA ARG A 54 -18.89 -22.55 13.80
C ARG A 54 -18.55 -21.06 13.82
N LEU A 55 -18.65 -20.40 14.98
CA LEU A 55 -18.21 -19.01 15.14
C LEU A 55 -16.70 -18.89 15.01
N TYR A 56 -15.95 -19.85 15.58
CA TYR A 56 -14.50 -19.89 15.47
C TYR A 56 -14.07 -20.13 14.03
N ASP A 57 -14.68 -21.09 13.34
CA ASP A 57 -14.40 -21.39 11.93
C ASP A 57 -14.84 -20.24 11.02
N SER A 58 -15.99 -19.62 11.30
CA SER A 58 -16.47 -18.41 10.60
C SER A 58 -15.61 -17.19 10.93
N ALA A 59 -15.15 -17.05 12.17
CA ALA A 59 -14.21 -15.99 12.56
C ALA A 59 -12.82 -16.25 11.99
N GLN A 60 -12.37 -17.50 11.96
CA GLN A 60 -11.14 -17.91 11.26
C GLN A 60 -11.26 -17.65 9.77
N ALA A 61 -12.36 -18.06 9.12
CA ALA A 61 -12.61 -17.81 7.71
C ALA A 61 -12.80 -16.32 7.40
N GLY A 62 -13.46 -15.56 8.29
CA GLY A 62 -13.70 -14.13 8.14
C GLY A 62 -12.60 -13.21 8.71
N ALA A 63 -11.90 -13.65 9.76
CA ALA A 63 -10.81 -12.88 10.36
C ALA A 63 -9.50 -12.93 9.54
N HIS A 64 -9.37 -13.92 8.65
CA HIS A 64 -8.20 -14.05 7.79
C HIS A 64 -8.27 -13.16 6.53
N ILE A 65 -9.47 -12.67 6.18
CA ILE A 65 -9.64 -11.88 4.96
C ILE A 65 -9.95 -10.43 5.33
N TRP A 66 -9.01 -9.56 4.99
CA TRP A 66 -9.23 -8.12 5.14
C TRP A 66 -10.37 -7.66 4.24
N GLY A 67 -11.34 -6.95 4.80
CA GLY A 67 -12.29 -6.19 4.00
C GLY A 67 -11.55 -5.11 3.19
N ASP A 68 -12.15 -4.66 2.09
CA ASP A 68 -11.56 -3.71 1.14
C ASP A 68 -10.97 -2.46 1.81
N ALA A 69 -11.70 -1.89 2.79
CA ALA A 69 -11.26 -0.70 3.51
C ALA A 69 -9.96 -0.95 4.31
N LEU A 70 -9.84 -2.12 4.96
CA LEU A 70 -8.65 -2.47 5.73
C LEU A 70 -7.48 -2.80 4.80
N LEU A 71 -7.72 -3.52 3.71
CA LEU A 71 -6.71 -3.81 2.68
C LEU A 71 -6.11 -2.52 2.12
N VAL A 72 -6.96 -1.59 1.70
CA VAL A 72 -6.52 -0.28 1.17
C VAL A 72 -5.78 0.53 2.24
N LYS A 73 -6.29 0.58 3.48
CA LYS A 73 -5.64 1.29 4.59
C LYS A 73 -4.23 0.76 4.84
N ARG A 74 -4.05 -0.57 4.90
CA ARG A 74 -2.74 -1.19 5.15
C ARG A 74 -1.76 -0.97 3.99
N PHE A 75 -2.23 -1.07 2.74
CA PHE A 75 -1.43 -0.73 1.57
C PHE A 75 -0.94 0.71 1.62
N LEU A 76 -1.83 1.67 1.86
CA LEU A 76 -1.46 3.10 1.95
C LEU A 76 -0.52 3.39 3.12
N THR A 77 -0.65 2.67 4.24
CA THR A 77 0.29 2.75 5.36
C THR A 77 1.68 2.25 4.97
N GLN A 78 1.76 1.17 4.18
CA GLN A 78 3.04 0.68 3.66
C GLN A 78 3.67 1.69 2.69
N CYS A 79 2.88 2.30 1.80
CA CYS A 79 3.36 3.34 0.89
C CYS A 79 3.94 4.56 1.63
N SER A 80 3.41 4.91 2.81
CA SER A 80 3.94 6.02 3.61
C SER A 80 5.24 5.68 4.36
N ARG A 81 5.55 4.38 4.55
CA ARG A 81 6.83 3.95 5.14
C ARG A 81 7.98 3.93 4.12
N THR A 82 7.65 3.74 2.85
CA THR A 82 8.64 3.54 1.76
C THR A 82 8.71 4.69 0.77
N GLY A 83 7.81 5.67 0.87
CA GLY A 83 7.71 6.78 -0.08
C GLY A 83 7.30 8.10 0.55
N SER A 84 7.32 9.16 -0.26
CA SER A 84 6.88 10.50 0.16
C SER A 84 5.37 10.57 0.40
N GLN A 85 4.94 11.62 1.10
CA GLN A 85 3.53 11.94 1.30
C GLN A 85 2.78 12.06 -0.04
N GLU A 86 3.41 12.70 -1.04
CA GLU A 86 2.86 12.86 -2.39
C GLU A 86 2.64 11.52 -3.08
N THR A 87 3.58 10.56 -2.90
CA THR A 87 3.46 9.20 -3.41
C THR A 87 2.23 8.51 -2.80
N ARG A 88 2.05 8.59 -1.50
CA ARG A 88 0.89 8.03 -0.79
C ARG A 88 -0.42 8.65 -1.27
N ASP A 89 -0.45 9.98 -1.42
CA ASP A 89 -1.66 10.69 -1.87
C ASP A 89 -1.95 10.41 -3.34
N GLY A 90 -0.91 10.18 -4.15
CA GLY A 90 -1.02 9.66 -5.50
C GLY A 90 -1.71 8.30 -5.54
N TYR A 91 -1.21 7.32 -4.78
CA TYR A 91 -1.83 6.00 -4.66
C TYR A 91 -3.26 6.07 -4.15
N ARG A 92 -3.52 6.86 -3.10
CA ARG A 92 -4.86 7.06 -2.54
C ARG A 92 -5.86 7.53 -3.60
N ARG A 93 -5.47 8.48 -4.45
CA ARG A 93 -6.34 9.00 -5.53
C ARG A 93 -6.66 7.92 -6.55
N GLU A 94 -5.66 7.16 -6.99
CA GLU A 94 -5.86 6.14 -8.01
C GLU A 94 -6.66 4.95 -7.48
N VAL A 95 -6.40 4.49 -6.25
CA VAL A 95 -7.19 3.44 -5.60
C VAL A 95 -8.65 3.87 -5.44
N ARG A 96 -8.92 5.10 -4.99
CA ARG A 96 -10.31 5.61 -4.89
C ARG A 96 -11.02 5.66 -6.25
N ARG A 97 -10.30 5.93 -7.35
CA ARG A 97 -10.88 5.91 -8.69
C ARG A 97 -11.23 4.50 -9.12
N PHE A 98 -10.34 3.55 -8.85
CA PHE A 98 -10.59 2.14 -9.13
C PHE A 98 -11.78 1.59 -8.34
N MET A 99 -11.85 1.89 -7.04
CA MET A 99 -13.01 1.51 -6.22
C MET A 99 -14.31 2.09 -6.76
N ARG A 100 -14.33 3.37 -7.14
CA ARG A 100 -15.51 3.99 -7.76
C ARG A 100 -15.90 3.36 -9.09
N TRP A 101 -14.94 2.93 -9.90
CA TRP A 101 -15.20 2.17 -11.11
C TRP A 101 -15.84 0.83 -10.76
N ARG A 102 -15.28 0.07 -9.83
CA ARG A 102 -15.85 -1.18 -9.35
C ARG A 102 -17.27 -0.98 -8.81
N ASP A 103 -17.47 -0.04 -7.92
CA ASP A 103 -18.79 0.23 -7.30
C ASP A 103 -19.87 0.57 -8.33
N ARG A 104 -19.52 1.19 -9.46
CA ARG A 104 -20.45 1.47 -10.56
C ARG A 104 -20.76 0.27 -11.42
N ASN A 105 -19.76 -0.55 -11.69
CA ASN A 105 -19.89 -1.64 -12.66
C ASN A 105 -20.14 -3.00 -11.97
N HIS A 106 -19.63 -3.16 -10.75
CA HIS A 106 -19.64 -4.42 -10.01
C HIS A 106 -19.79 -4.16 -8.50
N PRO A 107 -20.93 -3.61 -8.02
CA PRO A 107 -21.10 -3.13 -6.65
C PRO A 107 -20.96 -4.24 -5.59
N ASP A 108 -21.30 -5.48 -5.95
CA ASP A 108 -21.30 -6.62 -5.03
C ASP A 108 -19.93 -7.33 -4.94
N LEU A 109 -18.96 -6.95 -5.78
CA LEU A 109 -17.64 -7.59 -5.79
C LEU A 109 -16.68 -6.90 -4.82
N HIS A 110 -15.94 -7.69 -4.05
CA HIS A 110 -14.80 -7.21 -3.29
C HIS A 110 -13.53 -7.11 -4.15
N LEU A 111 -12.54 -6.31 -3.70
CA LEU A 111 -11.26 -6.17 -4.41
C LEU A 111 -10.56 -7.53 -4.65
N ARG A 112 -10.69 -8.48 -3.71
CA ARG A 112 -10.11 -9.83 -3.82
C ARG A 112 -10.74 -10.69 -4.91
N GLU A 113 -11.96 -10.35 -5.34
CA GLU A 113 -12.77 -11.10 -6.31
C GLU A 113 -12.58 -10.58 -7.74
N ILE A 114 -11.84 -9.47 -7.89
CA ILE A 114 -11.47 -8.95 -9.20
C ILE A 114 -10.52 -9.95 -9.87
N ASP A 115 -11.00 -10.58 -10.91
CA ASP A 115 -10.24 -11.50 -11.74
C ASP A 115 -9.53 -10.77 -12.91
N PRO A 116 -8.68 -11.47 -13.70
CA PRO A 116 -7.99 -10.86 -14.83
C PRO A 116 -8.91 -10.33 -15.92
N SER A 117 -10.11 -10.89 -16.12
CA SER A 117 -11.07 -10.43 -17.13
C SER A 117 -11.66 -9.09 -16.72
N LEU A 118 -12.14 -8.98 -15.48
CA LEU A 118 -12.65 -7.72 -14.93
C LEU A 118 -11.58 -6.64 -14.87
N ALA A 119 -10.34 -7.03 -14.52
CA ALA A 119 -9.23 -6.11 -14.54
C ALA A 119 -8.91 -5.61 -15.96
N GLN A 120 -9.06 -6.47 -16.97
CA GLN A 120 -8.90 -6.10 -18.39
C GLN A 120 -9.99 -5.10 -18.82
N ASP A 121 -11.25 -5.31 -18.43
CA ASP A 121 -12.37 -4.39 -18.74
C ASP A 121 -12.07 -2.96 -18.23
N TRP A 122 -11.54 -2.86 -17.00
CA TRP A 122 -11.10 -1.59 -16.46
C TRP A 122 -9.95 -0.97 -17.25
N VAL A 123 -8.96 -1.76 -17.63
CA VAL A 123 -7.81 -1.29 -18.42
C VAL A 123 -8.29 -0.81 -19.79
N ASP A 124 -9.24 -1.52 -20.42
CA ASP A 124 -9.78 -1.16 -21.74
C ASP A 124 -10.66 0.10 -21.66
N GLU A 125 -11.40 0.32 -20.57
CA GLU A 125 -12.08 1.59 -20.33
C GLU A 125 -11.09 2.75 -20.28
N LEU A 126 -9.99 2.59 -19.52
CA LEU A 126 -8.94 3.61 -19.47
C LEU A 126 -8.26 3.84 -20.82
N ARG A 127 -8.09 2.79 -21.64
CA ARG A 127 -7.51 2.89 -22.99
C ARG A 127 -8.41 3.70 -23.90
N ARG A 128 -9.72 3.44 -23.86
CA ARG A 128 -10.72 4.24 -24.60
C ARG A 128 -10.69 5.73 -24.19
N GLU A 129 -10.42 6.03 -22.93
CA GLU A 129 -10.22 7.42 -22.48
C GLU A 129 -8.98 8.07 -23.12
N VAL A 130 -7.90 7.29 -23.35
CA VAL A 130 -6.70 7.79 -24.04
C VAL A 130 -6.97 7.98 -25.51
N GLU A 131 -7.62 7.02 -26.17
CA GLU A 131 -7.99 7.08 -27.59
C GLU A 131 -8.93 8.26 -27.89
N ALA A 132 -9.81 8.58 -26.96
CA ALA A 132 -10.68 9.74 -27.02
C ALA A 132 -10.02 11.07 -26.58
N GLU A 133 -8.69 11.10 -26.39
CA GLU A 133 -7.87 12.22 -25.93
C GLU A 133 -8.29 12.85 -24.59
N ARG A 134 -9.17 12.17 -23.83
CA ARG A 134 -9.59 12.62 -22.49
C ARG A 134 -8.55 12.32 -21.41
N MET A 135 -7.57 11.45 -21.71
CA MET A 135 -6.49 11.09 -20.79
C MET A 135 -5.16 10.94 -21.53
N LYS A 136 -4.08 11.46 -20.94
CA LYS A 136 -2.73 11.28 -21.48
C LYS A 136 -2.20 9.85 -21.22
N PRO A 137 -1.40 9.24 -22.13
CA PRO A 137 -0.80 7.92 -21.94
C PRO A 137 -0.02 7.79 -20.62
N ARG A 138 0.69 8.84 -20.20
CA ARG A 138 1.40 8.85 -18.91
C ARG A 138 0.44 8.71 -17.71
N THR A 139 -0.74 9.31 -17.78
CA THR A 139 -1.76 9.20 -16.72
C THR A 139 -2.34 7.79 -16.68
N PHE A 140 -2.62 7.20 -17.84
CA PHE A 140 -3.02 5.81 -17.97
C PHE A 140 -2.00 4.88 -17.29
N ASN A 141 -0.72 4.97 -17.69
CA ASN A 141 0.35 4.14 -17.12
C ASN A 141 0.45 4.28 -15.60
N ARG A 142 0.32 5.50 -15.08
CA ARG A 142 0.34 5.75 -13.63
C ARG A 142 -0.84 5.09 -12.92
N ARG A 143 -2.06 5.16 -13.48
CA ARG A 143 -3.25 4.53 -12.91
C ARG A 143 -3.10 3.02 -12.85
N VAL A 144 -2.73 2.40 -13.96
CA VAL A 144 -2.51 0.95 -14.05
C VAL A 144 -1.40 0.50 -13.10
N ALA A 145 -0.28 1.22 -13.05
CA ALA A 145 0.82 0.91 -12.15
C ALA A 145 0.43 1.00 -10.67
N ALA A 146 -0.41 1.98 -10.29
CA ALA A 146 -0.87 2.14 -8.93
C ALA A 146 -1.72 0.95 -8.46
N ILE A 147 -2.66 0.50 -9.28
CA ILE A 147 -3.53 -0.63 -8.95
C ILE A 147 -2.76 -1.95 -9.01
N SER A 148 -1.87 -2.13 -10.00
CA SER A 148 -0.96 -3.27 -10.05
C SER A 148 -0.08 -3.36 -8.78
N SER A 149 0.36 -2.22 -8.25
CA SER A 149 1.15 -2.16 -7.00
C SER A 149 0.33 -2.58 -5.78
N LEU A 150 -0.94 -2.17 -5.69
CA LEU A 150 -1.86 -2.62 -4.65
C LEU A 150 -2.00 -4.15 -4.67
N TYR A 151 -2.31 -4.71 -5.84
CA TYR A 151 -2.51 -6.15 -5.98
C TYR A 151 -1.23 -6.96 -5.79
N ARG A 152 -0.09 -6.48 -6.29
CA ARG A 152 1.21 -7.12 -6.05
C ARG A 152 1.55 -7.15 -4.56
N TRP A 153 1.29 -6.05 -3.84
CA TRP A 153 1.50 -5.99 -2.41
C TRP A 153 0.54 -6.94 -1.66
N ALA A 154 -0.74 -7.00 -2.07
CA ALA A 154 -1.74 -7.85 -1.42
C ALA A 154 -1.51 -9.34 -1.70
N SER A 155 -1.06 -9.72 -2.90
CA SER A 155 -0.78 -11.09 -3.30
C SER A 155 0.59 -11.61 -2.90
N ASP A 156 1.40 -10.82 -2.19
CA ASP A 156 2.66 -11.30 -1.62
C ASP A 156 2.40 -12.51 -0.69
N PRO A 157 3.20 -13.59 -0.76
CA PRO A 157 2.97 -14.80 0.04
C PRO A 157 2.81 -14.56 1.54
N SER A 158 3.48 -13.55 2.09
CA SER A 158 3.36 -13.19 3.51
C SER A 158 2.01 -12.54 3.87
N ARG A 159 1.22 -12.13 2.90
CA ARG A 159 -0.03 -11.37 3.09
C ARG A 159 -1.24 -11.99 2.39
N SER A 160 -1.03 -12.81 1.36
CA SER A 160 -2.11 -13.38 0.54
C SER A 160 -3.16 -14.14 1.37
N ALA A 161 -2.72 -14.86 2.41
CA ALA A 161 -3.62 -15.59 3.32
C ALA A 161 -4.61 -14.66 4.04
N VAL A 162 -4.19 -13.44 4.43
CA VAL A 162 -5.04 -12.48 5.16
C VAL A 162 -5.71 -11.44 4.25
N SER A 163 -5.13 -11.16 3.09
CA SER A 163 -5.73 -10.27 2.09
C SER A 163 -6.82 -10.95 1.27
N GLY A 164 -6.74 -12.27 1.14
CA GLY A 164 -7.58 -13.07 0.24
C GLY A 164 -7.27 -12.85 -1.25
N VAL A 165 -6.17 -12.17 -1.59
CA VAL A 165 -5.77 -11.88 -2.97
C VAL A 165 -4.71 -12.90 -3.40
N PRO A 166 -5.07 -13.86 -4.27
CA PRO A 166 -4.15 -14.95 -4.64
C PRO A 166 -3.05 -14.49 -5.63
N ARG A 167 -3.36 -13.52 -6.47
CA ARG A 167 -2.45 -13.01 -7.51
C ARG A 167 -2.84 -11.60 -7.94
N ASN A 168 -1.90 -10.92 -8.61
CA ASN A 168 -2.18 -9.65 -9.26
C ASN A 168 -3.01 -9.89 -10.55
N PRO A 169 -4.27 -9.39 -10.64
CA PRO A 169 -5.10 -9.57 -11.82
C PRO A 169 -4.75 -8.60 -12.95
N ILE A 170 -3.99 -7.54 -12.68
CA ILE A 170 -3.69 -6.51 -13.69
C ILE A 170 -2.72 -7.06 -14.73
N PRO A 171 -3.03 -6.98 -16.03
CA PRO A 171 -2.19 -7.50 -17.11
C PRO A 171 -0.82 -6.81 -17.14
N GLY A 172 0.25 -7.61 -17.24
CA GLY A 172 1.63 -7.11 -17.16
C GLY A 172 2.08 -6.21 -18.33
N ARG A 173 1.38 -6.25 -19.49
CA ARG A 173 1.73 -5.49 -20.70
C ARG A 173 0.78 -4.33 -20.99
N SER A 174 0.13 -3.79 -19.99
CA SER A 174 -0.87 -2.73 -20.18
C SER A 174 -0.28 -1.33 -20.41
N GLN A 175 1.04 -1.16 -20.40
CA GLN A 175 1.66 0.15 -20.54
C GLN A 175 1.56 0.66 -21.99
N LEU A 176 1.12 1.91 -22.13
CA LEU A 176 1.14 2.64 -23.39
C LEU A 176 2.46 3.39 -23.55
N HIS A 177 2.90 3.54 -24.81
CA HIS A 177 4.05 4.39 -25.11
C HIS A 177 3.70 5.83 -24.73
N ALA A 178 4.49 6.41 -23.85
CA ALA A 178 4.36 7.80 -23.44
C ALA A 178 5.63 8.55 -23.87
N GLU A 179 5.48 9.49 -24.74
CA GLU A 179 6.58 10.37 -25.10
C GLU A 179 7.12 11.05 -23.84
N LYS A 180 8.43 11.01 -23.68
CA LYS A 180 9.13 11.77 -22.64
C LYS A 180 9.12 13.25 -23.03
N SER A 181 8.03 13.92 -22.74
CA SER A 181 7.91 15.37 -22.94
C SER A 181 8.54 16.15 -21.80
N THR A 182 9.78 15.84 -21.44
CA THR A 182 10.57 16.75 -20.62
C THR A 182 11.21 17.75 -21.60
N ARG A 183 10.54 18.85 -21.84
CA ARG A 183 11.18 19.98 -22.53
C ARG A 183 12.16 20.60 -21.53
N GLY A 184 13.42 20.22 -21.66
CA GLY A 184 14.48 21.00 -21.05
C GLY A 184 14.56 22.36 -21.74
N LEU A 185 15.01 23.37 -21.03
CA LEU A 185 15.41 24.61 -21.67
C LEU A 185 16.64 24.32 -22.54
N SER A 186 16.71 24.92 -23.74
CA SER A 186 17.95 24.92 -24.51
C SER A 186 19.03 25.72 -23.77
N ASP A 187 20.30 25.50 -24.11
CA ASP A 187 21.43 26.25 -23.52
C ASP A 187 21.25 27.76 -23.68
N GLU A 188 20.74 28.19 -24.83
CA GLU A 188 20.44 29.59 -25.10
C GLU A 188 19.33 30.12 -24.18
N GLN A 189 18.22 29.36 -24.03
CA GLN A 189 17.12 29.70 -23.14
C GLN A 189 17.56 29.71 -21.66
N MET A 190 18.42 28.78 -21.26
CA MET A 190 19.04 28.76 -19.96
C MET A 190 19.92 29.97 -19.73
N GLY A 191 20.75 30.33 -20.70
CA GLY A 191 21.58 31.53 -20.65
C GLY A 191 20.74 32.81 -20.47
N LEU A 192 19.67 32.96 -21.23
CA LEU A 192 18.73 34.09 -21.09
C LEU A 192 18.07 34.13 -19.73
N LEU A 193 17.60 32.97 -19.20
CA LEU A 193 17.03 32.87 -17.89
C LEU A 193 18.03 33.29 -16.81
N MET A 194 19.25 32.76 -16.86
CA MET A 194 20.30 33.07 -15.89
C MET A 194 20.66 34.55 -15.90
N ALA A 195 20.78 35.17 -17.09
CA ALA A 195 21.02 36.59 -17.23
C ALA A 195 19.87 37.45 -16.69
N ALA A 196 18.64 37.04 -16.92
CA ALA A 196 17.46 37.74 -16.38
C ALA A 196 17.39 37.70 -14.86
N ILE A 197 17.62 36.54 -14.28
CA ILE A 197 17.58 36.34 -12.80
C ILE A 197 18.78 37.06 -12.16
N ALA A 198 19.95 37.03 -12.76
CA ALA A 198 21.14 37.76 -12.28
C ALA A 198 20.88 39.26 -12.21
N ARG A 199 20.25 39.85 -13.26
CA ARG A 199 19.86 41.26 -13.25
C ARG A 199 18.82 41.56 -12.15
N ALA A 200 17.83 40.71 -11.99
CA ALA A 200 16.81 40.88 -10.93
C ALA A 200 17.40 40.77 -9.53
N ALA A 201 18.42 39.94 -9.31
CA ALA A 201 19.03 39.71 -8.00
C ALA A 201 19.59 40.98 -7.33
N HIS A 202 19.90 42.01 -8.11
CA HIS A 202 20.35 43.30 -7.58
C HIS A 202 19.19 44.22 -7.11
N LEU A 203 17.95 43.86 -7.39
CA LEU A 203 16.80 44.70 -7.11
C LEU A 203 16.21 44.47 -5.72
N ASP A 204 16.18 43.22 -5.29
CA ASP A 204 15.66 42.87 -3.96
C ASP A 204 16.24 41.54 -3.41
N ARG A 205 16.00 41.31 -2.11
CA ARG A 205 16.49 40.14 -1.39
C ARG A 205 15.87 38.82 -1.88
N ASN A 206 14.60 38.84 -2.32
CA ASN A 206 13.91 37.62 -2.81
C ASN A 206 14.48 37.23 -4.17
N ALA A 207 14.71 38.18 -5.06
CA ALA A 207 15.36 37.95 -6.34
C ALA A 207 16.79 37.40 -6.19
N THR A 208 17.55 37.88 -5.17
CA THR A 208 18.87 37.33 -4.83
C THR A 208 18.76 35.86 -4.41
N ARG A 209 17.81 35.52 -3.55
CA ARG A 209 17.54 34.13 -3.13
C ARG A 209 17.18 33.26 -4.33
N ASP A 210 16.29 33.73 -5.18
CA ASP A 210 15.84 32.98 -6.36
C ASP A 210 16.98 32.75 -7.37
N TYR A 211 17.86 33.73 -7.54
CA TYR A 211 19.10 33.57 -8.31
C TYR A 211 19.99 32.45 -7.76
N VAL A 212 20.24 32.44 -6.46
CA VAL A 212 21.07 31.42 -5.80
C VAL A 212 20.45 30.03 -5.97
N LEU A 213 19.13 29.91 -5.77
CA LEU A 213 18.40 28.64 -5.91
C LEU A 213 18.45 28.12 -7.36
N VAL A 214 18.14 28.95 -8.34
CA VAL A 214 18.13 28.53 -9.76
C VAL A 214 19.53 28.20 -10.22
N ARG A 215 20.53 29.01 -9.87
CA ARG A 215 21.93 28.77 -10.22
C ARG A 215 22.48 27.52 -9.54
N GLY A 216 22.16 27.32 -8.25
CA GLY A 216 22.55 26.13 -7.50
C GLY A 216 21.94 24.85 -8.09
N THR A 217 20.63 24.84 -8.39
CA THR A 217 19.96 23.71 -9.06
C THR A 217 20.59 23.39 -10.42
N TYR A 218 20.89 24.41 -11.22
CA TYR A 218 21.50 24.23 -12.53
C TYR A 218 22.93 23.68 -12.45
N LEU A 219 23.79 24.26 -11.61
CA LEU A 219 25.19 23.86 -11.49
C LEU A 219 25.41 22.53 -10.81
N LEU A 220 24.57 22.22 -9.79
CA LEU A 220 24.70 21.01 -8.99
C LEU A 220 23.85 19.86 -9.52
N GLY A 221 22.93 20.13 -10.47
CA GLY A 221 21.98 19.13 -10.95
C GLY A 221 20.99 18.66 -9.89
N CYS A 222 20.86 19.39 -8.78
CA CYS A 222 19.98 19.07 -7.67
C CYS A 222 18.52 19.34 -8.01
N ARG A 223 17.61 18.60 -7.36
CA ARG A 223 16.20 18.97 -7.38
C ARG A 223 15.94 20.10 -6.39
N VAL A 224 14.90 20.92 -6.66
CA VAL A 224 14.51 22.04 -5.77
C VAL A 224 14.26 21.57 -4.32
N SER A 225 13.82 20.32 -4.12
CA SER A 225 13.60 19.72 -2.80
C SER A 225 14.90 19.27 -2.08
N GLU A 226 16.04 19.35 -2.75
CA GLU A 226 17.35 18.92 -2.22
C GLU A 226 18.24 20.13 -1.85
N ILE A 227 17.72 21.36 -2.08
CA ILE A 227 18.30 22.64 -1.72
C ILE A 227 17.51 23.28 -0.57
#